data_0e62132b977fbbcad5871e56f66163d3
#
_entry.id   0e62132b977fbbcad5871e56f66163d3
#
_cell.length_a   1.000
_cell.length_b   1.000
_cell.length_c   1.000
_cell.angle_alpha   90.00
_cell.angle_beta   90.00
_cell.angle_gamma   90.00
#
_symmetry.space_group_name_H-M   'P 1'
#
loop_
_entity.id
_entity.type
_entity.pdbx_description
1 polymer ?
#
loop_
_entity_poly.entity_id
_entity_poly.type
_entity_poly.pdbx_seq_one_letter_code
_entity_poly.pdbx_strand_id
1 'polypeptide(L)'
;MFAFRNHSSTAAPQNKVRCLSLAATLVALCLLVPTQGFAQSNIASPSGSLCTLDSPAQQALAKMLRASSQQRYEGTVLYERAGNRQFVTVTSPIDDAGQGMLRRMNAQADPLPESWPAPFDSPQRACDVAEVYLPVLEMGRTVAGRATQRLTLRPRDTLRLTHLIDMDSETGLALAMATVGSEGKMLERYEYASIDYQAVSEREPLVQKQRGYERGRSVVPGYFVLSEDADRGVFVVSDGLATASIFVEPLPPGAPVGEGAVIEGATLTYTRGIRSATGGLLISVLGEVPVVTARLLADAVRPSREQS
;
A
#
# COMPACT_ATOMS: atom_id res chain seq x y z
N MET A 1 -8.29 -21.14 -9.26
CA MET A 1 -7.54 -20.68 -8.07
C MET A 1 -6.27 -19.98 -8.54
N PHE A 2 -6.00 -18.74 -8.14
CA PHE A 2 -4.88 -17.94 -8.62
C PHE A 2 -3.91 -17.64 -7.47
N ALA A 3 -2.63 -17.54 -7.75
CA ALA A 3 -1.60 -17.29 -6.75
C ALA A 3 -0.59 -16.23 -7.24
N PHE A 4 -0.06 -15.44 -6.34
CA PHE A 4 1.02 -14.50 -6.61
C PHE A 4 2.40 -15.16 -6.58
N ARG A 5 3.32 -14.65 -7.39
CA ARG A 5 4.70 -15.12 -7.42
C ARG A 5 5.50 -14.48 -6.30
N ASN A 6 6.08 -15.27 -5.40
CA ASN A 6 7.08 -14.78 -4.47
C ASN A 6 8.42 -14.56 -5.22
N HIS A 7 8.97 -13.36 -5.15
CA HIS A 7 10.38 -13.14 -5.49
C HIS A 7 11.26 -13.64 -4.34
N SER A 8 11.48 -14.96 -4.29
CA SER A 8 12.57 -15.51 -3.49
C SER A 8 13.85 -15.46 -4.33
N SER A 9 14.87 -14.85 -3.76
CA SER A 9 16.24 -14.79 -4.28
C SER A 9 16.71 -16.18 -4.75
N THR A 10 17.06 -16.28 -6.02
CA THR A 10 17.62 -17.47 -6.63
C THR A 10 19.02 -17.74 -6.06
N ALA A 11 19.17 -18.83 -5.30
CA ALA A 11 20.47 -19.39 -4.97
C ALA A 11 21.09 -19.97 -6.27
N ALA A 12 22.38 -19.68 -6.46
CA ALA A 12 23.18 -20.15 -7.59
C ALA A 12 23.27 -21.69 -7.66
N PRO A 13 23.38 -22.26 -8.86
CA PRO A 13 23.48 -23.71 -9.02
C PRO A 13 24.82 -24.22 -8.48
N GLN A 14 24.77 -25.17 -7.57
CA GLN A 14 25.93 -25.93 -7.14
C GLN A 14 26.40 -26.86 -8.27
N ASN A 15 27.58 -26.60 -8.82
CA ASN A 15 28.29 -27.50 -9.69
C ASN A 15 28.68 -28.78 -8.94
N LYS A 16 28.07 -29.91 -9.33
CA LYS A 16 28.53 -31.23 -8.92
C LYS A 16 29.76 -31.60 -9.73
N VAL A 17 30.95 -31.48 -9.11
CA VAL A 17 32.17 -32.11 -9.60
C VAL A 17 32.14 -33.58 -9.22
N ARG A 18 32.13 -34.45 -10.22
CA ARG A 18 32.33 -35.91 -10.06
C ARG A 18 33.80 -36.14 -9.85
N CYS A 19 34.23 -36.61 -8.69
CA CYS A 19 35.54 -37.19 -8.49
C CYS A 19 35.48 -38.69 -8.66
N LEU A 20 36.30 -39.19 -9.57
CA LEU A 20 36.59 -40.62 -9.75
C LEU A 20 37.33 -41.20 -8.55
N SER A 21 37.00 -42.45 -8.23
CA SER A 21 37.65 -43.31 -7.25
C SER A 21 39.04 -43.73 -7.70
N LEU A 22 40.04 -43.58 -6.81
CA LEU A 22 41.24 -44.38 -6.82
C LEU A 22 41.55 -44.81 -5.40
N ALA A 23 41.58 -46.12 -5.20
CA ALA A 23 41.93 -46.77 -3.94
C ALA A 23 43.47 -46.78 -3.76
N ALA A 24 43.92 -46.45 -2.57
CA ALA A 24 45.21 -46.95 -2.07
C ALA A 24 45.22 -46.85 -0.55
N THR A 25 45.53 -47.98 0.02
CA THR A 25 45.79 -48.31 1.43
C THR A 25 46.91 -47.50 2.10
N LEU A 26 46.79 -47.13 3.39
CA LEU A 26 47.69 -47.56 4.47
C LEU A 26 47.72 -46.56 5.66
N VAL A 27 47.71 -47.16 6.88
CA VAL A 27 48.32 -46.74 8.14
C VAL A 27 47.55 -45.83 9.06
N ALA A 28 47.08 -46.47 10.15
CA ALA A 28 46.57 -45.87 11.37
C ALA A 28 47.64 -45.02 12.08
N LEU A 29 47.25 -43.78 12.43
CA LEU A 29 47.91 -43.02 13.47
C LEU A 29 46.82 -42.30 14.28
N CYS A 30 46.55 -42.83 15.48
CA CYS A 30 45.69 -42.16 16.48
C CYS A 30 46.32 -40.85 16.90
N LEU A 31 45.78 -39.74 16.46
CA LEU A 31 45.99 -38.44 17.09
C LEU A 31 44.65 -37.92 17.60
N LEU A 32 44.56 -37.82 18.93
CA LEU A 32 43.49 -37.14 19.68
C LEU A 32 43.35 -35.71 19.19
N VAL A 33 42.36 -35.46 18.39
CA VAL A 33 41.94 -34.11 18.02
C VAL A 33 40.80 -33.73 18.96
N PRO A 34 40.88 -32.62 19.70
CA PRO A 34 39.76 -32.15 20.50
C PRO A 34 38.64 -31.79 19.57
N THR A 35 37.47 -32.37 19.80
CA THR A 35 36.21 -31.97 19.15
C THR A 35 35.87 -30.53 19.55
N GLN A 36 36.28 -29.58 18.72
CA GLN A 36 35.74 -28.25 18.79
C GLN A 36 34.25 -28.35 18.38
N GLY A 37 33.39 -28.22 19.39
CA GLY A 37 31.97 -28.12 19.18
C GLY A 37 31.72 -26.97 18.22
N PHE A 38 31.20 -27.30 17.04
CA PHE A 38 30.59 -26.29 16.17
C PHE A 38 29.43 -25.69 16.96
N ALA A 39 29.65 -24.48 17.46
CA ALA A 39 28.58 -23.63 17.94
C ALA A 39 27.63 -23.49 16.73
N GLN A 40 26.48 -24.13 16.81
CA GLN A 40 25.34 -23.76 15.96
C GLN A 40 25.08 -22.27 16.20
N SER A 41 25.59 -21.43 15.33
CA SER A 41 25.14 -20.08 15.22
C SER A 41 23.63 -20.19 14.88
N ASN A 42 22.80 -20.09 15.92
CA ASN A 42 21.42 -19.72 15.78
C ASN A 42 21.46 -18.41 14.99
N ILE A 43 21.21 -18.50 13.68
CA ILE A 43 20.82 -17.35 12.88
C ILE A 43 19.47 -16.97 13.50
N ALA A 44 19.52 -16.12 14.52
CA ALA A 44 18.35 -15.40 14.98
C ALA A 44 17.79 -14.75 13.73
N SER A 45 16.60 -15.14 13.33
CA SER A 45 15.79 -14.37 12.39
C SER A 45 15.91 -12.91 12.82
N PRO A 46 16.20 -11.95 11.92
CA PRO A 46 16.30 -10.56 12.32
C PRO A 46 14.99 -10.24 13.02
N SER A 47 15.06 -10.15 14.34
CA SER A 47 13.99 -9.63 15.19
C SER A 47 13.59 -8.32 14.52
N GLY A 48 12.32 -8.22 14.10
CA GLY A 48 11.84 -7.09 13.37
C GLY A 48 12.38 -5.83 14.00
N SER A 49 13.19 -5.08 13.28
CA SER A 49 13.72 -3.79 13.71
C SER A 49 12.51 -3.00 14.16
N LEU A 50 12.42 -2.74 15.48
CA LEU A 50 11.39 -1.85 16.01
C LEU A 50 11.62 -0.52 15.28
N CYS A 51 10.73 -0.20 14.34
CA CYS A 51 10.79 1.07 13.66
C CYS A 51 10.62 2.15 14.71
N THR A 52 11.62 3.01 14.84
CA THR A 52 11.55 4.18 15.69
C THR A 52 11.16 5.37 14.81
N LEU A 53 10.12 6.10 15.23
CA LEU A 53 9.67 7.30 14.54
C LEU A 53 10.47 8.50 15.09
N ASP A 54 11.77 8.54 14.75
CA ASP A 54 12.73 9.43 15.41
C ASP A 54 12.71 10.85 14.84
N SER A 55 12.31 11.01 13.56
CA SER A 55 12.29 12.34 12.96
C SER A 55 10.95 13.05 13.14
N PRO A 56 10.94 14.41 13.22
CA PRO A 56 9.69 15.17 13.25
C PRO A 56 8.73 14.83 12.09
N ALA A 57 9.28 14.57 10.90
CA ALA A 57 8.49 14.20 9.72
C ALA A 57 7.82 12.83 9.85
N GLN A 58 8.50 11.85 10.46
CA GLN A 58 7.91 10.53 10.75
C GLN A 58 6.85 10.61 11.84
N GLN A 59 7.08 11.45 12.86
CA GLN A 59 6.08 11.70 13.90
C GLN A 59 4.83 12.39 13.33
N ALA A 60 5.03 13.38 12.43
CA ALA A 60 3.94 14.04 11.72
C ALA A 60 3.14 13.05 10.84
N LEU A 61 3.82 12.15 10.12
CA LEU A 61 3.19 11.08 9.36
C LEU A 61 2.33 10.19 10.27
N ALA A 62 2.87 9.75 11.40
CA ALA A 62 2.12 8.93 12.34
C ALA A 62 0.92 9.69 12.95
N LYS A 63 1.07 10.98 13.25
CA LYS A 63 -0.03 11.84 13.72
C LYS A 63 -1.12 11.92 12.65
N MET A 64 -0.77 12.18 11.40
CA MET A 64 -1.70 12.28 10.28
C MET A 64 -2.47 10.98 10.07
N LEU A 65 -1.79 9.84 10.06
CA LEU A 65 -2.43 8.54 9.85
C LEU A 65 -3.44 8.17 10.95
N ARG A 66 -3.26 8.68 12.17
CA ARG A 66 -4.20 8.49 13.28
C ARG A 66 -5.35 9.50 13.29
N ALA A 67 -5.11 10.69 12.80
CA ALA A 67 -6.06 11.80 12.97
C ALA A 67 -7.44 11.52 12.39
N SER A 68 -7.53 10.83 11.25
CA SER A 68 -8.80 10.50 10.60
C SER A 68 -9.71 9.60 11.44
N SER A 69 -9.13 8.76 12.31
CA SER A 69 -9.87 7.87 13.21
C SER A 69 -10.17 8.49 14.59
N GLN A 70 -9.51 9.61 14.90
CA GLN A 70 -9.61 10.23 16.23
C GLN A 70 -10.44 11.52 16.24
N GLN A 71 -10.74 12.07 15.07
CA GLN A 71 -11.45 13.34 14.95
C GLN A 71 -12.87 13.15 14.43
N ARG A 72 -13.83 13.83 15.06
CA ARG A 72 -15.16 14.04 14.50
C ARG A 72 -15.17 15.37 13.76
N TYR A 73 -15.53 15.34 12.50
CA TYR A 73 -15.59 16.56 11.69
C TYR A 73 -16.63 16.44 10.59
N GLU A 74 -17.09 17.58 10.15
CA GLU A 74 -17.83 17.76 8.91
C GLU A 74 -17.20 18.91 8.13
N GLY A 75 -17.13 18.77 6.80
CA GLY A 75 -16.51 19.80 5.99
C GLY A 75 -16.91 19.75 4.54
N THR A 76 -16.71 20.87 3.85
CA THR A 76 -16.85 20.97 2.41
C THR A 76 -15.47 20.89 1.77
N VAL A 77 -15.30 19.97 0.84
CA VAL A 77 -14.06 19.70 0.13
C VAL A 77 -14.20 20.09 -1.31
N LEU A 78 -13.28 20.89 -1.83
CA LEU A 78 -13.04 21.05 -3.25
C LEU A 78 -12.18 19.88 -3.72
N TYR A 79 -12.72 19.09 -4.63
CA TYR A 79 -12.04 17.99 -5.28
C TYR A 79 -11.77 18.31 -6.74
N GLU A 80 -10.53 18.16 -7.17
CA GLU A 80 -10.08 18.42 -8.53
C GLU A 80 -9.36 17.19 -9.10
N ARG A 81 -9.88 16.68 -10.21
CA ARG A 81 -9.38 15.49 -10.89
C ARG A 81 -9.51 15.65 -12.40
N ALA A 82 -8.45 15.41 -13.15
CA ALA A 82 -8.43 15.47 -14.60
C ALA A 82 -9.06 16.76 -15.18
N GLY A 83 -8.86 17.91 -14.53
CA GLY A 83 -9.44 19.21 -14.91
C GLY A 83 -10.89 19.43 -14.48
N ASN A 84 -11.56 18.43 -13.93
CA ASN A 84 -12.90 18.57 -13.36
C ASN A 84 -12.79 19.01 -11.90
N ARG A 85 -13.68 19.91 -11.49
CA ARG A 85 -13.78 20.41 -10.13
C ARG A 85 -15.18 20.17 -9.59
N GLN A 86 -15.27 19.70 -8.36
CA GLN A 86 -16.54 19.50 -7.68
C GLN A 86 -16.40 19.78 -6.19
N PHE A 87 -17.49 20.21 -5.56
CA PHE A 87 -17.59 20.30 -4.12
C PHE A 87 -18.31 19.06 -3.59
N VAL A 88 -17.76 18.51 -2.53
CA VAL A 88 -18.36 17.39 -1.80
C VAL A 88 -18.41 17.72 -0.32
N THR A 89 -19.44 17.28 0.37
CA THR A 89 -19.49 17.31 1.83
C THR A 89 -18.97 15.99 2.35
N VAL A 90 -18.05 16.06 3.29
CA VAL A 90 -17.45 14.90 3.95
C VAL A 90 -17.78 14.96 5.43
N THR A 91 -18.31 13.88 5.97
CA THR A 91 -18.52 13.71 7.41
C THR A 91 -17.57 12.65 7.92
N SER A 92 -17.00 12.83 9.10
CA SER A 92 -16.04 11.87 9.65
C SER A 92 -16.66 10.48 9.78
N PRO A 93 -15.84 9.42 9.70
CA PRO A 93 -16.32 8.03 9.77
C PRO A 93 -16.81 7.60 11.14
N ILE A 94 -16.96 8.51 12.10
CA ILE A 94 -17.32 8.15 13.46
C ILE A 94 -18.82 8.41 13.68
N ASP A 95 -19.65 7.66 12.96
CA ASP A 95 -21.00 7.37 13.37
C ASP A 95 -21.04 6.04 14.16
N ASP A 96 -22.21 5.67 14.69
CA ASP A 96 -22.39 4.40 15.42
C ASP A 96 -22.15 3.16 14.54
N ALA A 97 -22.10 3.33 13.22
CA ALA A 97 -21.79 2.29 12.24
C ALA A 97 -20.30 2.26 11.83
N GLY A 98 -19.50 3.27 12.24
CA GLY A 98 -18.09 3.34 11.95
C GLY A 98 -17.76 3.71 10.48
N GLN A 99 -18.75 4.21 9.74
CA GLN A 99 -18.57 4.63 8.35
C GLN A 99 -18.73 6.15 8.19
N GLY A 100 -17.76 6.79 7.57
CA GLY A 100 -17.89 8.17 7.12
C GLY A 100 -18.77 8.26 5.88
N MET A 101 -19.29 9.46 5.65
CA MET A 101 -20.18 9.73 4.53
C MET A 101 -19.57 10.80 3.61
N LEU A 102 -19.69 10.56 2.31
CA LEU A 102 -19.37 11.52 1.26
C LEU A 102 -20.64 11.85 0.49
N ARG A 103 -20.97 13.13 0.41
CA ARG A 103 -22.13 13.60 -0.36
C ARG A 103 -21.68 14.59 -1.42
N ARG A 104 -21.93 14.28 -2.67
CA ARG A 104 -21.81 15.24 -3.77
C ARG A 104 -22.98 16.20 -3.74
N MET A 105 -22.75 17.42 -4.20
CA MET A 105 -23.83 18.39 -4.35
C MET A 105 -24.94 17.81 -5.23
N ASN A 106 -26.19 17.83 -4.75
CA ASN A 106 -27.38 17.28 -5.43
C ASN A 106 -27.39 15.76 -5.66
N ALA A 107 -26.61 14.99 -4.92
CA ALA A 107 -26.62 13.54 -4.97
C ALA A 107 -26.98 12.92 -3.61
N GLN A 108 -27.35 11.64 -3.64
CA GLN A 108 -27.50 10.86 -2.43
C GLN A 108 -26.12 10.70 -1.74
N ALA A 109 -26.12 10.62 -0.42
CA ALA A 109 -24.88 10.37 0.32
C ALA A 109 -24.40 8.95 0.04
N ASP A 110 -23.12 8.83 -0.26
CA ASP A 110 -22.43 7.57 -0.43
C ASP A 110 -21.48 7.33 0.78
N PRO A 111 -21.27 6.08 1.20
CA PRO A 111 -20.22 5.76 2.15
C PRO A 111 -18.86 6.27 1.62
N LEU A 112 -17.99 6.75 2.50
CA LEU A 112 -16.62 7.03 2.12
C LEU A 112 -15.95 5.77 1.59
N PRO A 113 -15.22 5.85 0.48
CA PRO A 113 -14.39 4.73 0.03
C PRO A 113 -13.49 4.25 1.18
N GLU A 114 -13.29 2.96 1.31
CA GLU A 114 -12.37 2.39 2.32
C GLU A 114 -10.94 2.96 2.21
N SER A 115 -10.59 3.47 1.04
CA SER A 115 -9.32 4.16 0.75
C SER A 115 -9.29 5.64 1.14
N TRP A 116 -10.44 6.25 1.48
CA TRP A 116 -10.48 7.66 1.91
C TRP A 116 -10.04 7.79 3.35
N PRO A 117 -9.05 8.65 3.59
CA PRO A 117 -7.82 8.33 4.32
C PRO A 117 -8.09 7.18 5.28
N ALA A 118 -7.70 6.00 4.85
CA ALA A 118 -8.06 4.77 5.55
C ALA A 118 -7.78 4.86 7.05
N PRO A 119 -8.74 4.54 7.90
CA PRO A 119 -8.60 4.60 9.36
C PRO A 119 -7.75 3.43 9.85
N PHE A 120 -6.47 3.42 9.50
CA PHE A 120 -5.55 2.41 10.02
C PHE A 120 -4.71 3.06 11.10
N ASP A 121 -5.14 2.91 12.32
CA ASP A 121 -4.42 3.34 13.51
C ASP A 121 -3.39 2.27 13.91
N SER A 122 -2.31 2.18 13.17
CA SER A 122 -1.19 1.32 13.54
C SER A 122 0.13 2.08 13.41
N PRO A 123 0.93 2.16 14.50
CA PRO A 123 2.30 2.66 14.41
C PRO A 123 3.11 1.96 13.32
N GLN A 124 2.84 0.66 13.10
CA GLN A 124 3.48 -0.14 12.06
C GLN A 124 3.24 0.44 10.67
N ARG A 125 2.05 0.94 10.38
CA ARG A 125 1.74 1.55 9.09
C ARG A 125 2.61 2.80 8.80
N ALA A 126 2.84 3.63 9.81
CA ALA A 126 3.72 4.80 9.64
C ALA A 126 5.15 4.35 9.28
N CYS A 127 5.60 3.25 9.86
CA CYS A 127 6.89 2.64 9.54
C CYS A 127 6.93 2.10 8.11
N ASP A 128 5.91 1.35 7.72
CA ASP A 128 5.81 0.77 6.37
C ASP A 128 5.81 1.87 5.30
N VAL A 129 5.07 2.96 5.53
CA VAL A 129 5.10 4.13 4.64
C VAL A 129 6.50 4.78 4.63
N ALA A 130 7.15 4.95 5.79
CA ALA A 130 8.49 5.55 5.87
C ALA A 130 9.60 4.67 5.26
N GLU A 131 9.39 3.35 5.14
CA GLU A 131 10.29 2.46 4.40
C GLU A 131 10.32 2.76 2.91
N VAL A 132 9.18 3.12 2.32
CA VAL A 132 9.02 3.28 0.86
C VAL A 132 8.89 4.74 0.43
N TYR A 133 8.62 5.65 1.36
CA TYR A 133 8.62 7.10 1.15
C TYR A 133 9.66 7.79 2.03
N LEU A 134 10.14 8.94 1.57
CA LEU A 134 10.91 9.88 2.35
C LEU A 134 9.97 11.00 2.81
N PRO A 135 9.55 11.03 4.09
CA PRO A 135 8.74 12.11 4.61
C PRO A 135 9.59 13.37 4.85
N VAL A 136 9.11 14.50 4.37
CA VAL A 136 9.71 15.85 4.60
C VAL A 136 8.64 16.74 5.18
N LEU A 137 8.95 17.40 6.30
CA LEU A 137 8.03 18.29 7.01
C LEU A 137 8.47 19.75 6.87
N GLU A 138 7.55 20.60 6.49
CA GLU A 138 7.76 22.05 6.31
C GLU A 138 6.57 22.83 6.90
N MET A 139 6.71 24.17 7.01
CA MET A 139 5.55 25.01 7.31
C MET A 139 4.56 24.93 6.15
N GLY A 140 3.29 24.70 6.47
CA GLY A 140 2.18 24.70 5.51
C GLY A 140 1.56 26.09 5.35
N ARG A 141 0.59 26.17 4.45
CA ARG A 141 -0.27 27.34 4.26
C ARG A 141 -1.50 27.26 5.18
N THR A 142 -2.28 28.32 5.25
CA THR A 142 -3.61 28.24 5.89
C THR A 142 -4.60 27.52 4.95
N VAL A 143 -5.34 26.53 5.49
CA VAL A 143 -6.38 25.79 4.78
C VAL A 143 -7.65 25.79 5.64
N ALA A 144 -8.79 26.14 5.06
CA ALA A 144 -10.07 26.26 5.78
C ALA A 144 -9.97 27.09 7.08
N GLY A 145 -9.15 28.17 7.08
CA GLY A 145 -8.91 29.02 8.24
C GLY A 145 -7.97 28.40 9.30
N ARG A 146 -7.39 27.22 9.07
CA ARG A 146 -6.54 26.46 9.99
C ARG A 146 -5.07 26.57 9.60
N ALA A 147 -4.18 26.75 10.59
CA ALA A 147 -2.74 26.65 10.37
C ALA A 147 -2.35 25.20 10.07
N THR A 148 -1.50 25.00 9.06
CA THR A 148 -1.07 23.66 8.68
C THR A 148 0.44 23.48 8.73
N GLN A 149 0.85 22.23 8.77
CA GLN A 149 2.19 21.77 8.43
C GLN A 149 2.11 20.98 7.11
N ARG A 150 3.07 21.19 6.21
CA ARG A 150 3.16 20.46 4.96
C ARG A 150 4.03 19.22 5.12
N LEU A 151 3.41 18.07 4.93
CA LEU A 151 4.10 16.79 4.85
C LEU A 151 4.22 16.39 3.38
N THR A 152 5.44 16.33 2.87
CA THR A 152 5.72 15.82 1.52
C THR A 152 6.20 14.39 1.64
N LEU A 153 5.51 13.45 1.00
CA LEU A 153 5.89 12.05 0.90
C LEU A 153 6.48 11.79 -0.49
N ARG A 154 7.81 11.79 -0.57
CA ARG A 154 8.54 11.48 -1.81
C ARG A 154 8.83 10.00 -1.88
N PRO A 155 8.43 9.29 -2.96
CA PRO A 155 8.77 7.88 -3.10
C PRO A 155 10.29 7.69 -3.19
N ARG A 156 10.78 6.58 -2.62
CA ARG A 156 12.19 6.17 -2.71
C ARG A 156 12.51 5.40 -4.00
N ASP A 157 11.48 5.11 -4.80
CA ASP A 157 11.56 4.37 -6.06
C ASP A 157 10.61 4.96 -7.11
N THR A 158 10.49 4.32 -8.25
CA THR A 158 9.60 4.72 -9.35
C THR A 158 8.23 4.04 -9.33
N LEU A 159 7.95 3.27 -8.27
CA LEU A 159 6.74 2.46 -8.17
C LEU A 159 5.58 3.22 -7.53
N ARG A 160 5.77 4.47 -7.13
CA ARG A 160 4.83 5.25 -6.33
C ARG A 160 4.69 6.67 -6.83
N LEU A 161 3.58 7.29 -6.47
CA LEU A 161 3.32 8.71 -6.70
C LEU A 161 3.82 9.54 -5.51
N THR A 162 4.10 10.82 -5.74
CA THR A 162 4.43 11.79 -4.68
C THR A 162 3.16 12.37 -4.11
N HIS A 163 3.10 12.55 -2.79
CA HIS A 163 1.98 13.20 -2.12
C HIS A 163 2.43 14.46 -1.36
N LEU A 164 1.69 15.55 -1.57
CA LEU A 164 1.85 16.82 -0.85
C LEU A 164 0.63 16.99 0.05
N ILE A 165 0.82 17.00 1.34
CA ILE A 165 -0.26 16.96 2.32
C ILE A 165 -0.14 18.18 3.26
N ASP A 166 -1.14 19.05 3.27
CA ASP A 166 -1.26 20.10 4.27
C ASP A 166 -2.10 19.55 5.43
N MET A 167 -1.46 19.20 6.53
CA MET A 167 -2.11 18.65 7.72
C MET A 167 -2.33 19.73 8.76
N ASP A 168 -3.49 19.74 9.41
CA ASP A 168 -3.80 20.63 10.53
C ASP A 168 -2.73 20.51 11.63
N SER A 169 -2.15 21.62 12.00
CA SER A 169 -1.06 21.65 13.01
C SER A 169 -1.50 21.14 14.37
N GLU A 170 -2.77 21.35 14.73
CA GLU A 170 -3.35 20.97 16.02
C GLU A 170 -3.80 19.51 16.04
N THR A 171 -4.66 19.11 15.09
CA THR A 171 -5.28 17.79 15.07
C THR A 171 -4.49 16.74 14.29
N GLY A 172 -3.71 17.17 13.31
CA GLY A 172 -3.01 16.28 12.37
C GLY A 172 -3.87 15.83 11.18
N LEU A 173 -5.15 16.22 11.11
CA LEU A 173 -6.01 15.84 10.00
C LEU A 173 -5.49 16.44 8.68
N ALA A 174 -5.46 15.65 7.62
CA ALA A 174 -5.10 16.12 6.29
C ALA A 174 -6.20 17.04 5.74
N LEU A 175 -5.92 18.35 5.67
CA LEU A 175 -6.88 19.36 5.18
C LEU A 175 -6.75 19.62 3.69
N ALA A 176 -5.62 19.31 3.09
CA ALA A 176 -5.43 19.29 1.65
C ALA A 176 -4.42 18.22 1.28
N MET A 177 -4.61 17.61 0.13
CA MET A 177 -3.67 16.65 -0.43
C MET A 177 -3.62 16.81 -1.94
N ALA A 178 -2.43 16.76 -2.50
CA ALA A 178 -2.21 16.70 -3.93
C ALA A 178 -1.35 15.49 -4.27
N THR A 179 -1.77 14.73 -5.25
CA THR A 179 -1.02 13.61 -5.83
C THR A 179 -0.30 14.08 -7.07
N VAL A 180 1.00 13.83 -7.13
CA VAL A 180 1.90 14.33 -8.18
C VAL A 180 2.59 13.16 -8.88
N GLY A 181 2.54 13.17 -10.19
CA GLY A 181 3.21 12.17 -11.03
C GLY A 181 4.73 12.37 -11.09
N SER A 182 5.42 11.42 -11.72
CA SER A 182 6.89 11.41 -11.84
C SER A 182 7.47 12.65 -12.55
N GLU A 183 6.69 13.29 -13.42
CA GLU A 183 7.09 14.51 -14.14
C GLU A 183 6.79 15.81 -13.37
N GLY A 184 6.39 15.71 -12.12
CA GLY A 184 6.00 16.86 -11.30
C GLY A 184 4.63 17.43 -11.63
N LYS A 185 3.85 16.79 -12.50
CA LYS A 185 2.50 17.18 -12.85
C LYS A 185 1.54 16.79 -11.73
N MET A 186 0.75 17.77 -11.24
CA MET A 186 -0.36 17.49 -10.32
C MET A 186 -1.45 16.70 -11.07
N LEU A 187 -1.76 15.52 -10.57
CA LEU A 187 -2.73 14.60 -11.14
C LEU A 187 -4.13 14.82 -10.56
N GLU A 188 -4.15 15.03 -9.25
CA GLU A 188 -5.37 15.11 -8.46
C GLU A 188 -5.10 15.89 -7.19
N ARG A 189 -6.10 16.61 -6.69
CA ARG A 189 -6.05 17.20 -5.35
C ARG A 189 -7.42 17.29 -4.71
N TYR A 190 -7.42 17.27 -3.39
CA TYR A 190 -8.55 17.74 -2.61
C TYR A 190 -8.09 18.81 -1.61
N GLU A 191 -9.03 19.68 -1.20
CA GLU A 191 -8.78 20.74 -0.24
C GLU A 191 -10.07 21.09 0.47
N TYR A 192 -10.04 21.15 1.79
CA TYR A 192 -11.16 21.63 2.58
C TYR A 192 -11.36 23.14 2.35
N ALA A 193 -12.54 23.50 1.88
CA ALA A 193 -12.99 24.89 1.80
C ALA A 193 -13.49 25.36 3.18
N SER A 194 -14.14 24.46 3.92
CA SER A 194 -14.53 24.63 5.32
C SER A 194 -14.42 23.34 6.08
N ILE A 195 -14.17 23.40 7.38
CA ILE A 195 -14.16 22.26 8.28
C ILE A 195 -14.61 22.68 9.67
N ASP A 196 -15.52 21.90 10.25
CA ASP A 196 -16.00 22.05 11.60
C ASP A 196 -15.67 20.78 12.39
N TYR A 197 -14.91 20.96 13.49
CA TYR A 197 -14.64 19.86 14.40
C TYR A 197 -15.73 19.78 15.45
N GLN A 198 -16.28 18.60 15.62
CA GLN A 198 -17.27 18.34 16.67
C GLN A 198 -16.55 17.92 17.94
N ALA A 199 -16.97 18.48 19.07
CA ALA A 199 -16.46 18.03 20.37
C ALA A 199 -16.75 16.55 20.54
N VAL A 200 -15.71 15.75 20.77
CA VAL A 200 -15.88 14.34 21.15
C VAL A 200 -16.44 14.36 22.57
N SER A 201 -17.73 14.03 22.73
CA SER A 201 -18.29 13.74 24.04
C SER A 201 -17.44 12.62 24.66
N GLU A 202 -17.09 12.73 25.94
CA GLU A 202 -16.26 11.75 26.68
C GLU A 202 -16.84 10.34 26.79
N ARG A 203 -17.82 10.00 25.99
CA ARG A 203 -18.39 8.67 25.92
C ARG A 203 -17.48 7.78 25.10
N GLU A 204 -16.81 6.90 25.83
CA GLU A 204 -16.05 5.71 25.40
C GLU A 204 -15.21 5.87 24.12
N PRO A 205 -13.92 5.54 24.21
CA PRO A 205 -13.14 5.37 22.99
C PRO A 205 -13.91 4.37 22.12
N LEU A 206 -14.36 4.82 20.97
CA LEU A 206 -14.99 3.95 19.97
C LEU A 206 -13.97 2.85 19.69
N VAL A 207 -14.21 1.69 20.29
CA VAL A 207 -13.50 0.47 19.94
C VAL A 207 -13.97 0.14 18.54
N GLN A 208 -13.47 0.90 17.56
CA GLN A 208 -13.45 0.39 16.22
C GLN A 208 -12.76 -0.95 16.33
N LYS A 209 -13.46 -2.00 15.95
CA LYS A 209 -12.91 -3.33 15.80
C LYS A 209 -11.79 -3.16 14.78
N GLN A 210 -10.59 -2.81 15.29
CA GLN A 210 -9.40 -2.66 14.48
C GLN A 210 -9.28 -3.98 13.75
N ARG A 211 -9.61 -3.99 12.47
CA ARG A 211 -9.02 -5.00 11.60
C ARG A 211 -7.53 -4.76 11.73
N GLY A 212 -6.88 -5.63 12.49
CA GLY A 212 -5.45 -5.53 12.69
C GLY A 212 -4.82 -5.35 11.31
N TYR A 213 -4.04 -4.29 11.14
CA TYR A 213 -3.21 -4.15 9.95
C TYR A 213 -2.16 -5.26 10.04
N GLU A 214 -2.51 -6.41 9.48
CA GLU A 214 -1.57 -7.48 9.28
C GLU A 214 -0.97 -7.31 7.90
N ARG A 215 0.34 -7.13 7.88
CA ARG A 215 1.13 -7.07 6.66
C ARG A 215 1.04 -8.43 5.99
N GLY A 216 0.21 -8.56 4.97
CA GLY A 216 0.10 -9.74 4.16
C GLY A 216 1.38 -10.03 3.36
N ARG A 217 1.34 -11.03 2.48
CA ARG A 217 2.50 -11.35 1.63
C ARG A 217 2.84 -10.19 0.69
N SER A 218 4.12 -9.95 0.47
CA SER A 218 4.61 -8.98 -0.52
C SER A 218 4.42 -9.53 -1.94
N VAL A 219 3.92 -8.70 -2.86
CA VAL A 219 3.68 -9.05 -4.27
C VAL A 219 4.60 -8.26 -5.22
N VAL A 220 4.82 -7.00 -4.91
CA VAL A 220 5.75 -6.09 -5.58
C VAL A 220 6.51 -5.36 -4.46
N PRO A 221 7.75 -4.93 -4.64
CA PRO A 221 8.50 -4.26 -3.56
C PRO A 221 7.70 -3.16 -2.86
N GLY A 222 7.48 -3.35 -1.57
CA GLY A 222 6.71 -2.44 -0.70
C GLY A 222 5.19 -2.45 -0.89
N TYR A 223 4.63 -3.36 -1.70
CA TYR A 223 3.18 -3.59 -1.78
C TYR A 223 2.82 -4.94 -1.17
N PHE A 224 1.82 -4.94 -0.31
CA PHE A 224 1.36 -6.10 0.45
C PHE A 224 -0.12 -6.36 0.18
N VAL A 225 -0.51 -7.61 0.18
CA VAL A 225 -1.93 -8.01 0.07
C VAL A 225 -2.64 -7.61 1.36
N LEU A 226 -3.68 -6.79 1.24
CA LEU A 226 -4.58 -6.44 2.33
C LEU A 226 -5.79 -7.37 2.39
N SER A 227 -6.29 -7.77 1.23
CA SER A 227 -7.48 -8.60 1.09
C SER A 227 -7.36 -9.46 -0.15
N GLU A 228 -7.85 -10.69 -0.06
CA GLU A 228 -7.86 -11.66 -1.15
C GLU A 228 -9.20 -12.40 -1.15
N ASP A 229 -9.92 -12.33 -2.28
CA ASP A 229 -11.06 -13.17 -2.60
C ASP A 229 -10.69 -13.98 -3.85
N ALA A 230 -10.05 -15.11 -3.62
CA ALA A 230 -9.54 -15.96 -4.69
C ALA A 230 -10.66 -16.59 -5.55
N ASP A 231 -11.86 -16.77 -4.97
CA ASP A 231 -13.01 -17.35 -5.68
C ASP A 231 -13.57 -16.36 -6.70
N ARG A 232 -13.54 -15.07 -6.37
CA ARG A 232 -13.93 -13.98 -7.27
C ARG A 232 -12.78 -13.44 -8.10
N GLY A 233 -11.56 -13.88 -7.86
CA GLY A 233 -10.37 -13.35 -8.52
C GLY A 233 -10.07 -11.90 -8.17
N VAL A 234 -10.39 -11.45 -6.95
CA VAL A 234 -10.17 -10.06 -6.50
C VAL A 234 -9.10 -10.01 -5.43
N PHE A 235 -8.14 -9.11 -5.61
CA PHE A 235 -7.05 -8.87 -4.66
C PHE A 235 -6.90 -7.37 -4.44
N VAL A 236 -6.72 -6.97 -3.18
CA VAL A 236 -6.40 -5.59 -2.82
C VAL A 236 -5.00 -5.55 -2.24
N VAL A 237 -4.17 -4.68 -2.77
CA VAL A 237 -2.79 -4.47 -2.33
C VAL A 237 -2.58 -3.02 -1.91
N SER A 238 -1.65 -2.79 -0.99
CA SER A 238 -1.29 -1.43 -0.54
C SER A 238 0.18 -1.35 -0.18
N ASP A 239 0.74 -0.16 -0.29
CA ASP A 239 2.05 0.21 0.25
C ASP A 239 1.97 0.92 1.62
N GLY A 240 0.76 0.93 2.21
CA GLY A 240 0.44 1.64 3.45
C GLY A 240 -0.21 3.02 3.21
N LEU A 241 -0.11 3.59 2.02
CA LEU A 241 -0.71 4.87 1.65
C LEU A 241 -1.65 4.72 0.45
N ALA A 242 -1.12 4.30 -0.69
CA ALA A 242 -1.89 4.02 -1.90
C ALA A 242 -2.40 2.58 -1.92
N THR A 243 -3.53 2.35 -2.60
CA THR A 243 -4.12 1.02 -2.80
C THR A 243 -4.32 0.74 -4.28
N ALA A 244 -4.27 -0.54 -4.63
CA ALA A 244 -4.68 -1.01 -5.94
C ALA A 244 -5.50 -2.30 -5.81
N SER A 245 -6.60 -2.37 -6.57
CA SER A 245 -7.42 -3.56 -6.71
C SER A 245 -7.04 -4.30 -7.99
N ILE A 246 -6.87 -5.59 -7.91
CA ILE A 246 -6.50 -6.47 -9.02
C ILE A 246 -7.66 -7.42 -9.25
N PHE A 247 -8.17 -7.45 -10.46
CA PHE A 247 -9.26 -8.32 -10.89
C PHE A 247 -8.70 -9.32 -11.89
N VAL A 248 -9.03 -10.57 -11.72
CA VAL A 248 -8.59 -11.69 -12.59
C VAL A 248 -9.81 -12.42 -13.08
N GLU A 249 -10.10 -12.29 -14.37
CA GLU A 249 -11.30 -12.81 -14.99
C GLU A 249 -10.95 -13.65 -16.23
N PRO A 250 -11.83 -14.57 -16.66
CA PRO A 250 -11.67 -15.20 -17.97
C PRO A 250 -11.65 -14.17 -19.08
N LEU A 251 -10.71 -14.29 -20.03
CA LEU A 251 -10.67 -13.41 -21.19
C LEU A 251 -11.90 -13.66 -22.08
N PRO A 252 -12.73 -12.62 -22.33
CA PRO A 252 -13.92 -12.79 -23.17
C PRO A 252 -13.56 -13.31 -24.57
N PRO A 253 -14.42 -14.13 -25.19
CA PRO A 253 -14.23 -14.57 -26.57
C PRO A 253 -14.06 -13.39 -27.52
N GLY A 254 -13.03 -13.41 -28.35
CA GLY A 254 -12.74 -12.33 -29.30
C GLY A 254 -12.03 -11.11 -28.71
N ALA A 255 -11.83 -11.04 -27.39
CA ALA A 255 -11.06 -9.95 -26.80
C ALA A 255 -9.58 -10.03 -27.24
N PRO A 256 -8.94 -8.87 -27.52
CA PRO A 256 -7.56 -8.86 -27.96
C PRO A 256 -6.62 -9.28 -26.81
N VAL A 257 -5.55 -9.95 -27.17
CA VAL A 257 -4.39 -10.16 -26.30
C VAL A 257 -3.54 -8.90 -26.36
N GLY A 258 -3.05 -8.45 -25.21
CA GLY A 258 -2.23 -7.25 -25.13
C GLY A 258 -2.46 -6.50 -23.83
N GLU A 259 -1.92 -5.32 -23.75
CA GLU A 259 -2.06 -4.44 -22.59
C GLU A 259 -2.55 -3.05 -22.99
N GLY A 260 -3.27 -2.40 -22.07
CA GLY A 260 -3.74 -1.04 -22.21
C GLY A 260 -3.82 -0.35 -20.87
N ALA A 261 -3.74 0.98 -20.88
CA ALA A 261 -3.84 1.78 -19.67
C ALA A 261 -4.66 3.05 -19.94
N VAL A 262 -5.52 3.40 -19.00
CA VAL A 262 -6.25 4.67 -18.97
C VAL A 262 -5.96 5.36 -17.65
N ILE A 263 -5.59 6.63 -17.70
CA ILE A 263 -5.26 7.44 -16.51
C ILE A 263 -6.31 8.57 -16.41
N GLU A 264 -6.95 8.65 -15.26
CA GLU A 264 -7.87 9.72 -14.93
C GLU A 264 -7.52 10.29 -13.56
N GLY A 265 -6.93 11.49 -13.53
CA GLY A 265 -6.33 12.04 -12.31
C GLY A 265 -5.16 11.18 -11.83
N ALA A 266 -5.19 10.78 -10.57
CA ALA A 266 -4.22 9.87 -9.98
C ALA A 266 -4.58 8.39 -10.19
N THR A 267 -5.83 8.09 -10.56
CA THR A 267 -6.29 6.73 -10.75
C THR A 267 -5.88 6.18 -12.11
N LEU A 268 -5.23 5.05 -12.10
CA LEU A 268 -4.89 4.25 -13.26
C LEU A 268 -5.82 3.05 -13.35
N THR A 269 -6.37 2.80 -14.54
CA THR A 269 -6.95 1.50 -14.93
C THR A 269 -6.01 0.87 -15.94
N TYR A 270 -5.38 -0.24 -15.59
CA TYR A 270 -4.50 -1.02 -16.46
C TYR A 270 -5.14 -2.37 -16.73
N THR A 271 -5.15 -2.80 -17.98
CA THR A 271 -5.69 -4.11 -18.38
C THR A 271 -4.66 -4.89 -19.18
N ARG A 272 -4.64 -6.20 -18.99
CA ARG A 272 -3.79 -7.12 -19.72
C ARG A 272 -4.52 -8.42 -20.05
N GLY A 273 -4.69 -8.67 -21.35
CA GLY A 273 -5.20 -9.95 -21.86
C GLY A 273 -4.04 -10.89 -22.17
N ILE A 274 -4.08 -12.09 -21.62
CA ILE A 274 -3.10 -13.17 -21.89
C ILE A 274 -3.82 -14.43 -22.30
N ARG A 275 -3.23 -15.22 -23.22
CA ARG A 275 -3.72 -16.55 -23.57
C ARG A 275 -2.87 -17.61 -22.91
N SER A 276 -3.50 -18.70 -22.49
CA SER A 276 -2.86 -19.90 -22.00
C SER A 276 -3.40 -21.11 -22.76
N ALA A 277 -2.79 -22.27 -22.56
CA ALA A 277 -3.24 -23.52 -23.17
C ALA A 277 -4.67 -23.92 -22.77
N THR A 278 -5.12 -23.50 -21.60
CA THR A 278 -6.44 -23.84 -21.02
C THR A 278 -7.47 -22.71 -21.17
N GLY A 279 -7.14 -21.61 -21.87
CA GLY A 279 -8.03 -20.46 -22.05
C GLY A 279 -7.26 -19.14 -21.99
N GLY A 280 -7.98 -18.02 -21.87
CA GLY A 280 -7.41 -16.68 -21.70
C GLY A 280 -7.76 -16.08 -20.35
N LEU A 281 -6.93 -15.16 -19.89
CA LEU A 281 -7.17 -14.35 -18.69
C LEU A 281 -7.13 -12.87 -19.04
N LEU A 282 -8.05 -12.12 -18.46
CA LEU A 282 -8.04 -10.66 -18.38
C LEU A 282 -7.63 -10.27 -16.96
N ILE A 283 -6.55 -9.53 -16.84
CA ILE A 283 -6.10 -8.97 -15.56
C ILE A 283 -6.29 -7.48 -15.62
N SER A 284 -7.08 -6.95 -14.69
CA SER A 284 -7.32 -5.51 -14.56
C SER A 284 -6.75 -5.02 -13.22
N VAL A 285 -5.99 -3.93 -13.25
CA VAL A 285 -5.45 -3.26 -12.05
C VAL A 285 -6.04 -1.86 -12.01
N LEU A 286 -6.71 -1.54 -10.93
CA LEU A 286 -7.33 -0.23 -10.68
C LEU A 286 -6.76 0.36 -9.39
N GLY A 287 -6.13 1.54 -9.44
CA GLY A 287 -5.59 2.17 -8.25
C GLY A 287 -4.77 3.43 -8.51
N GLU A 288 -4.31 4.05 -7.43
CA GLU A 288 -3.46 5.24 -7.48
C GLU A 288 -1.97 4.84 -7.54
N VAL A 289 -1.62 4.19 -8.64
CA VAL A 289 -0.27 3.66 -8.86
C VAL A 289 0.25 4.03 -10.25
N PRO A 290 1.57 4.17 -10.43
CA PRO A 290 2.16 4.34 -11.76
C PRO A 290 1.90 3.12 -12.66
N VAL A 291 1.92 3.34 -13.99
CA VAL A 291 1.75 2.25 -14.99
C VAL A 291 2.74 1.11 -14.78
N VAL A 292 3.99 1.42 -14.43
CA VAL A 292 5.02 0.42 -14.17
C VAL A 292 4.63 -0.51 -13.02
N THR A 293 4.04 0.05 -11.97
CA THR A 293 3.57 -0.72 -10.81
C THR A 293 2.39 -1.60 -11.17
N ALA A 294 1.40 -1.04 -11.88
CA ALA A 294 0.25 -1.83 -12.33
C ALA A 294 0.67 -3.00 -13.22
N ARG A 295 1.65 -2.80 -14.09
CA ARG A 295 2.24 -3.88 -14.91
C ARG A 295 2.89 -4.96 -14.05
N LEU A 296 3.70 -4.57 -13.05
CA LEU A 296 4.32 -5.52 -12.12
C LEU A 296 3.29 -6.27 -11.29
N LEU A 297 2.23 -5.61 -10.83
CA LEU A 297 1.13 -6.25 -10.12
C LEU A 297 0.40 -7.25 -11.00
N ALA A 298 0.12 -6.90 -12.26
CA ALA A 298 -0.48 -7.83 -13.22
C ALA A 298 0.44 -9.02 -13.54
N ASP A 299 1.76 -8.80 -13.62
CA ASP A 299 2.76 -9.86 -13.84
C ASP A 299 2.91 -10.78 -12.62
N ALA A 300 2.59 -10.30 -11.41
CA ALA A 300 2.65 -11.10 -10.19
C ALA A 300 1.50 -12.11 -10.09
N VAL A 301 0.40 -11.89 -10.82
CA VAL A 301 -0.74 -12.83 -10.88
C VAL A 301 -0.38 -14.03 -11.72
N ARG A 302 -0.57 -15.23 -11.18
CA ARG A 302 -0.37 -16.50 -11.88
C ARG A 302 -1.60 -17.37 -11.74
N PRO A 303 -2.05 -18.04 -12.81
CA PRO A 303 -3.03 -19.11 -12.67
C PRO A 303 -2.43 -20.21 -11.79
N SER A 304 -3.22 -20.71 -10.85
CA SER A 304 -2.82 -21.91 -10.10
C SER A 304 -2.64 -23.06 -11.09
N ARG A 305 -1.50 -23.73 -11.01
CA ARG A 305 -1.40 -25.04 -11.66
C ARG A 305 -2.39 -25.96 -10.94
N GLU A 306 -3.44 -26.41 -11.65
CA GLU A 306 -4.21 -27.53 -11.16
C GLU A 306 -3.21 -28.66 -10.86
N GLN A 307 -3.22 -29.11 -9.61
CA GLN A 307 -2.50 -30.32 -9.23
C GLN A 307 -3.21 -31.45 -9.92
N SER A 308 -2.59 -31.97 -10.96
CA SER A 308 -2.99 -33.20 -11.65
C SER A 308 -2.73 -34.39 -10.77
#